data_ef5997868c225fc3cb38ab77fccce395
#
_entry.id   ef5997868c225fc3cb38ab77fccce395
#
_cell.length_a   1.000
_cell.length_b   1.000
_cell.length_c   1.000
_cell.angle_alpha   90.00
_cell.angle_beta   90.00
_cell.angle_gamma   90.00
#
_symmetry.space_group_name_H-M   'P 1'
#
loop_
_entity.id
_entity.type
_entity.pdbx_description
1 polymer ?
#
loop_
_entity_poly.entity_id
_entity_poly.type
_entity_poly.pdbx_seq_one_letter_code
_entity_poly.pdbx_strand_id
1 'polypeptide(L)'
;DRWFAMLSEMGINAIRVYTLHYPRFYKRLHYWNITHPQRPIWVFHGIWLDEENHSLNLHDMQSGYDDNIVESIDCVHGNNYVFERKGRAHGEYDTDISPWVIGWIIGREVFPDEVETTNSIPGARSSYHGRYVSLPNGSETEVWWAERIDKVIAYEASRYGVFRPISVSSWPTLDPLHHPTEG
;
A
#
# COMPACT_ATOMS: atom_id res chain seq x y z
N ASP A 1 7.42 -22.77 0.68
CA ASP A 1 7.82 -23.33 -0.62
C ASP A 1 6.64 -23.99 -1.35
N ARG A 2 5.84 -24.86 -0.67
CA ARG A 2 4.70 -25.55 -1.31
C ARG A 2 3.74 -24.60 -2.05
N TRP A 3 3.37 -23.47 -1.43
CA TRP A 3 2.45 -22.51 -2.04
C TRP A 3 3.02 -21.86 -3.31
N PHE A 4 4.30 -21.50 -3.30
CA PHE A 4 4.94 -20.92 -4.50
C PHE A 4 5.07 -21.94 -5.62
N ALA A 5 5.35 -23.22 -5.30
CA ALA A 5 5.36 -24.29 -6.29
C ALA A 5 3.97 -24.44 -6.93
N MET A 6 2.90 -24.51 -6.14
CA MET A 6 1.52 -24.61 -6.63
C MET A 6 1.14 -23.40 -7.49
N LEU A 7 1.45 -22.18 -7.05
CA LEU A 7 1.18 -20.97 -7.84
C LEU A 7 1.89 -21.02 -9.20
N SER A 8 3.17 -21.40 -9.18
CA SER A 8 3.97 -21.52 -10.41
C SER A 8 3.44 -22.62 -11.35
N GLU A 9 2.99 -23.77 -10.81
CA GLU A 9 2.36 -24.85 -11.61
C GLU A 9 1.04 -24.40 -12.24
N MET A 10 0.28 -23.54 -11.56
CA MET A 10 -0.94 -22.92 -12.09
C MET A 10 -0.66 -21.80 -13.12
N GLY A 11 0.60 -21.46 -13.39
CA GLY A 11 0.97 -20.36 -14.27
C GLY A 11 0.87 -18.97 -13.65
N ILE A 12 0.66 -18.88 -12.33
CA ILE A 12 0.62 -17.61 -11.61
C ILE A 12 2.06 -17.12 -11.42
N ASN A 13 2.33 -15.92 -11.91
CA ASN A 13 3.64 -15.27 -11.83
C ASN A 13 3.62 -13.95 -11.04
N ALA A 14 2.44 -13.48 -10.62
CA ALA A 14 2.29 -12.30 -9.77
C ALA A 14 1.19 -12.52 -8.73
N ILE A 15 1.40 -12.00 -7.53
CA ILE A 15 0.44 -12.04 -6.44
C ILE A 15 0.26 -10.64 -5.86
N ARG A 16 -0.91 -10.37 -5.30
CA ARG A 16 -1.15 -9.22 -4.43
C ARG A 16 -1.11 -9.68 -2.98
N VAL A 17 -0.42 -8.93 -2.14
CA VAL A 17 -0.53 -9.01 -0.68
C VAL A 17 -1.12 -7.70 -0.16
N TYR A 18 -2.05 -7.77 0.79
CA TYR A 18 -2.81 -6.59 1.24
C TYR A 18 -2.04 -5.78 2.29
N THR A 19 -1.23 -6.46 3.10
CA THR A 19 -0.50 -5.87 4.22
C THR A 19 0.79 -6.66 4.47
N LEU A 20 1.57 -6.24 5.45
CA LEU A 20 2.77 -6.96 5.86
C LEU A 20 2.43 -8.41 6.26
N HIS A 21 3.17 -9.33 5.71
CA HIS A 21 3.26 -10.72 6.18
C HIS A 21 4.41 -10.87 7.18
N TYR A 22 4.41 -11.97 7.93
CA TYR A 22 5.55 -12.30 8.80
C TYR A 22 6.85 -12.43 8.00
N PRO A 23 8.03 -12.13 8.60
CA PRO A 23 9.34 -12.17 7.91
C PRO A 23 9.62 -13.45 7.14
N ARG A 24 9.06 -14.59 7.62
CA ARG A 24 9.18 -15.88 6.95
C ARG A 24 8.64 -15.86 5.51
N PHE A 25 7.59 -15.08 5.22
CA PHE A 25 7.06 -14.96 3.86
C PHE A 25 8.13 -14.35 2.94
N TYR A 26 8.76 -13.25 3.36
CA TYR A 26 9.80 -12.54 2.57
C TYR A 26 11.01 -13.43 2.33
N LYS A 27 11.49 -14.12 3.36
CA LYS A 27 12.59 -15.08 3.25
C LYS A 27 12.28 -16.21 2.25
N ARG A 28 11.05 -16.72 2.25
CA ARG A 28 10.63 -17.81 1.36
C ARG A 28 10.39 -17.33 -0.06
N LEU A 29 9.83 -16.15 -0.27
CA LEU A 29 9.67 -15.53 -1.58
C LEU A 29 11.04 -15.26 -2.23
N HIS A 30 11.95 -14.65 -1.49
CA HIS A 30 13.32 -14.42 -1.92
C HIS A 30 13.99 -15.74 -2.34
N TYR A 31 13.97 -16.75 -1.46
CA TYR A 31 14.55 -18.06 -1.75
C TYR A 31 13.93 -18.70 -3.00
N TRP A 32 12.60 -18.65 -3.14
CA TRP A 32 11.92 -19.16 -4.33
C TRP A 32 12.44 -18.47 -5.59
N ASN A 33 12.47 -17.16 -5.61
CA ASN A 33 12.81 -16.37 -6.79
C ASN A 33 14.27 -16.53 -7.21
N ILE A 34 15.20 -16.62 -6.27
CA ILE A 34 16.62 -16.86 -6.61
C ILE A 34 16.88 -18.30 -7.07
N THR A 35 16.10 -19.28 -6.60
CA THR A 35 16.25 -20.70 -7.01
C THR A 35 15.43 -21.03 -8.26
N HIS A 36 14.46 -20.20 -8.63
CA HIS A 36 13.61 -20.40 -9.82
C HIS A 36 13.58 -19.14 -10.71
N PRO A 37 14.74 -18.65 -11.20
CA PRO A 37 14.83 -17.35 -11.90
C PRO A 37 14.02 -17.30 -13.22
N GLN A 38 13.66 -18.48 -13.78
CA GLN A 38 12.81 -18.56 -14.98
C GLN A 38 11.31 -18.47 -14.67
N ARG A 39 10.94 -18.58 -13.42
CA ARG A 39 9.54 -18.54 -12.94
C ARG A 39 9.43 -17.79 -11.62
N PRO A 40 9.90 -16.53 -11.56
CA PRO A 40 9.79 -15.74 -10.36
C PRO A 40 8.32 -15.41 -10.06
N ILE A 41 8.02 -15.22 -8.80
CA ILE A 41 6.73 -14.68 -8.36
C ILE A 41 6.93 -13.24 -7.98
N TRP A 42 6.27 -12.37 -8.71
CA TRP A 42 6.25 -10.94 -8.49
C TRP A 42 5.18 -10.55 -7.48
N VAL A 43 5.33 -9.40 -6.85
CA VAL A 43 4.41 -8.93 -5.81
C VAL A 43 3.89 -7.53 -6.12
N PHE A 44 2.59 -7.34 -6.07
CA PHE A 44 1.97 -6.06 -5.76
C PHE A 44 1.80 -6.00 -4.25
N HIS A 45 2.58 -5.15 -3.59
CA HIS A 45 2.59 -5.09 -2.12
C HIS A 45 1.64 -4.02 -1.61
N GLY A 46 0.79 -4.40 -0.67
CA GLY A 46 -0.18 -3.51 -0.03
C GLY A 46 0.42 -2.78 1.17
N ILE A 47 -0.03 -1.55 1.36
CA ILE A 47 0.15 -0.79 2.60
C ILE A 47 -1.27 -0.50 3.11
N TRP A 48 -1.72 -1.32 4.06
CA TRP A 48 -3.11 -1.30 4.51
C TRP A 48 -3.38 -0.10 5.43
N LEU A 49 -4.46 0.62 5.16
CA LEU A 49 -5.02 1.62 6.06
C LEU A 49 -5.90 0.91 7.09
N ASP A 50 -5.74 1.22 8.37
CA ASP A 50 -6.54 0.61 9.43
C ASP A 50 -8.03 0.87 9.24
N GLU A 51 -8.87 -0.07 9.67
CA GLU A 51 -10.33 0.03 9.54
C GLU A 51 -10.98 0.81 10.67
N GLU A 52 -10.31 0.89 11.84
CA GLU A 52 -10.82 1.58 13.01
C GLU A 52 -10.66 3.10 12.87
N ASN A 53 -11.65 3.74 12.25
CA ASN A 53 -11.75 5.19 12.12
C ASN A 53 -13.03 5.70 12.81
N HIS A 54 -12.94 5.94 14.10
CA HIS A 54 -14.10 6.36 14.91
C HIS A 54 -14.62 7.75 14.57
N SER A 55 -13.77 8.64 14.06
CA SER A 55 -14.14 10.00 13.65
C SER A 55 -14.71 10.08 12.26
N LEU A 56 -14.55 9.02 11.47
CA LEU A 56 -14.82 8.99 10.03
C LEU A 56 -13.98 10.00 9.21
N ASN A 57 -13.00 10.68 9.82
CA ASN A 57 -12.14 11.63 9.17
C ASN A 57 -10.76 11.00 8.89
N LEU A 58 -10.37 10.92 7.63
CA LEU A 58 -9.09 10.31 7.24
C LEU A 58 -7.87 11.05 7.80
N HIS A 59 -8.00 12.34 8.10
CA HIS A 59 -6.90 13.10 8.72
C HIS A 59 -6.51 12.59 10.10
N ASP A 60 -7.44 12.04 10.86
CA ASP A 60 -7.16 11.49 12.19
C ASP A 60 -6.35 10.18 12.10
N MET A 61 -6.37 9.51 10.96
CA MET A 61 -5.58 8.30 10.69
C MET A 61 -4.20 8.61 10.12
N GLN A 62 -3.94 9.84 9.70
CA GLN A 62 -2.78 10.23 8.91
C GLN A 62 -1.46 9.81 9.55
N SER A 63 -1.23 10.14 10.82
CA SER A 63 0.06 9.88 11.48
C SER A 63 0.38 8.38 11.52
N GLY A 64 -0.58 7.57 11.97
CA GLY A 64 -0.39 6.12 12.03
C GLY A 64 -0.21 5.47 10.66
N TYR A 65 -0.91 5.99 9.66
CA TYR A 65 -0.77 5.50 8.30
C TYR A 65 0.57 5.90 7.67
N ASP A 66 1.04 7.10 7.95
CA ASP A 66 2.35 7.57 7.52
C ASP A 66 3.50 6.73 8.10
N ASP A 67 3.38 6.32 9.36
CA ASP A 67 4.33 5.40 9.99
C ASP A 67 4.26 4.00 9.35
N ASN A 68 3.06 3.52 9.03
CA ASN A 68 2.86 2.24 8.34
C ASN A 68 3.45 2.24 6.91
N ILE A 69 3.41 3.37 6.20
CA ILE A 69 4.07 3.53 4.90
C ILE A 69 5.57 3.30 5.04
N VAL A 70 6.22 4.00 5.96
CA VAL A 70 7.66 3.88 6.23
C VAL A 70 8.02 2.45 6.63
N GLU A 71 7.29 1.89 7.60
CA GLU A 71 7.50 0.53 8.10
C GLU A 71 7.40 -0.51 6.98
N SER A 72 6.36 -0.40 6.13
CA SER A 72 6.14 -1.36 5.04
C SER A 72 7.23 -1.30 3.97
N ILE A 73 7.68 -0.11 3.60
CA ILE A 73 8.76 0.08 2.63
C ILE A 73 10.06 -0.50 3.18
N ASP A 74 10.42 -0.17 4.41
CA ASP A 74 11.65 -0.69 5.03
C ASP A 74 11.62 -2.22 5.16
N CYS A 75 10.47 -2.82 5.49
CA CYS A 75 10.31 -4.26 5.55
C CYS A 75 10.52 -4.94 4.18
N VAL A 76 10.00 -4.36 3.11
CA VAL A 76 10.18 -4.87 1.73
C VAL A 76 11.65 -4.84 1.32
N HIS A 77 12.37 -3.82 1.75
CA HIS A 77 13.81 -3.69 1.50
C HIS A 77 14.70 -4.46 2.50
N GLY A 78 14.09 -5.25 3.41
CA GLY A 78 14.83 -6.07 4.37
C GLY A 78 15.61 -5.25 5.41
N ASN A 79 15.09 -4.12 5.82
CA ASN A 79 15.78 -3.15 6.66
C ASN A 79 14.91 -2.66 7.83
N ASN A 80 14.20 -3.57 8.51
CA ASN A 80 13.37 -3.17 9.63
C ASN A 80 13.22 -4.28 10.68
N TYR A 81 12.96 -3.88 11.91
CA TYR A 81 12.46 -4.73 12.99
C TYR A 81 11.12 -4.20 13.48
N VAL A 82 10.06 -4.96 13.25
CA VAL A 82 8.71 -4.61 13.68
C VAL A 82 8.44 -5.25 15.04
N PHE A 83 8.14 -4.43 16.04
CA PHE A 83 7.75 -4.92 17.36
C PHE A 83 6.37 -5.55 17.33
N GLU A 84 6.15 -6.52 18.22
CA GLU A 84 4.87 -7.21 18.33
C GLU A 84 3.75 -6.24 18.66
N ARG A 85 2.71 -6.26 17.83
CA ARG A 85 1.47 -5.52 17.99
C ARG A 85 0.29 -6.43 17.66
N LYS A 86 -0.78 -6.34 18.45
CA LYS A 86 -1.98 -7.17 18.24
C LYS A 86 -2.49 -7.01 16.81
N GLY A 87 -2.75 -8.14 16.15
CA GLY A 87 -3.32 -8.16 14.80
C GLY A 87 -2.35 -7.82 13.67
N ARG A 88 -1.04 -7.61 13.94
CA ARG A 88 -0.04 -7.28 12.94
C ARG A 88 1.11 -8.27 12.88
N ALA A 89 1.64 -8.49 11.68
CA ALA A 89 2.88 -9.23 11.50
C ALA A 89 4.04 -8.45 12.13
N HIS A 90 4.97 -9.18 12.73
CA HIS A 90 6.09 -8.61 13.47
C HIS A 90 7.34 -9.49 13.34
N GLY A 91 8.48 -8.96 13.74
CA GLY A 91 9.77 -9.64 13.74
C GLY A 91 10.83 -8.90 12.93
N GLU A 92 11.92 -9.58 12.64
CA GLU A 92 13.07 -9.06 11.92
C GLU A 92 12.90 -9.27 10.40
N TYR A 93 12.79 -8.16 9.67
CA TYR A 93 12.77 -8.12 8.20
C TYR A 93 14.19 -7.82 7.70
N ASP A 94 14.96 -8.87 7.46
CA ASP A 94 16.38 -8.85 7.06
C ASP A 94 16.60 -9.32 5.62
N THR A 95 15.52 -9.48 4.87
CA THR A 95 15.56 -10.07 3.52
C THR A 95 14.89 -9.13 2.53
N ASP A 96 15.71 -8.60 1.62
CA ASP A 96 15.27 -7.72 0.55
C ASP A 96 14.50 -8.49 -0.54
N ILE A 97 13.24 -8.15 -0.74
CA ILE A 97 12.40 -8.64 -1.84
C ILE A 97 12.08 -7.54 -2.86
N SER A 98 12.58 -6.35 -2.64
CA SER A 98 12.28 -5.19 -3.48
C SER A 98 12.52 -5.40 -4.97
N PRO A 99 13.49 -6.23 -5.42
CA PRO A 99 13.66 -6.52 -6.85
C PRO A 99 12.45 -7.21 -7.50
N TRP A 100 11.60 -7.84 -6.71
CA TRP A 100 10.39 -8.54 -7.21
C TRP A 100 9.09 -7.84 -6.85
N VAL A 101 9.13 -6.65 -6.27
CA VAL A 101 7.94 -5.84 -6.02
C VAL A 101 7.67 -4.95 -7.23
N ILE A 102 6.55 -5.20 -7.91
CA ILE A 102 6.15 -4.48 -9.14
C ILE A 102 5.67 -3.07 -8.78
N GLY A 103 4.89 -2.95 -7.71
CA GLY A 103 4.27 -1.69 -7.30
C GLY A 103 3.59 -1.79 -5.95
N TRP A 104 3.13 -0.64 -5.47
CA TRP A 104 2.38 -0.50 -4.25
C TRP A 104 0.88 -0.40 -4.52
N ILE A 105 0.08 -1.07 -3.71
CA ILE A 105 -1.37 -0.85 -3.65
C ILE A 105 -1.69 -0.38 -2.25
N ILE A 106 -1.87 0.92 -2.11
CA ILE A 106 -2.01 1.57 -0.81
C ILE A 106 -3.47 1.72 -0.39
N GLY A 107 -3.71 1.78 0.91
CA GLY A 107 -5.03 1.98 1.47
C GLY A 107 -5.88 0.72 1.51
N ARG A 108 -7.14 0.97 1.70
CA ARG A 108 -8.25 0.02 1.65
C ARG A 108 -9.43 0.66 0.95
N GLU A 109 -10.48 -0.08 0.76
CA GLU A 109 -11.78 0.47 0.39
C GLU A 109 -12.28 1.34 1.56
N VAL A 110 -12.20 2.68 1.42
CA VAL A 110 -12.74 3.61 2.43
C VAL A 110 -14.25 3.69 2.30
N PHE A 111 -14.94 3.75 3.42
CA PHE A 111 -16.40 3.80 3.43
C PHE A 111 -16.90 5.17 2.93
N PRO A 112 -18.08 5.22 2.30
CA PRO A 112 -18.67 6.48 1.83
C PRO A 112 -18.76 7.56 2.92
N ASP A 113 -19.13 7.18 4.15
CA ASP A 113 -19.23 8.09 5.29
C ASP A 113 -17.88 8.73 5.65
N GLU A 114 -16.75 8.00 5.47
CA GLU A 114 -15.42 8.56 5.68
C GLU A 114 -15.06 9.58 4.60
N VAL A 115 -15.46 9.32 3.37
CA VAL A 115 -15.27 10.25 2.25
C VAL A 115 -16.08 11.52 2.46
N GLU A 116 -17.37 11.39 2.80
CA GLU A 116 -18.24 12.53 3.04
C GLU A 116 -17.77 13.37 4.21
N THR A 117 -17.41 12.73 5.34
CA THR A 117 -16.89 13.41 6.51
C THR A 117 -15.59 14.14 6.22
N THR A 118 -14.64 13.48 5.55
CA THR A 118 -13.36 14.09 5.19
C THR A 118 -13.54 15.27 4.23
N ASN A 119 -14.44 15.15 3.26
CA ASN A 119 -14.71 16.21 2.30
C ASN A 119 -15.45 17.41 2.92
N SER A 120 -16.12 17.22 4.06
CA SER A 120 -16.93 18.25 4.73
C SER A 120 -16.19 19.01 5.81
N ILE A 121 -14.90 18.76 6.03
CA ILE A 121 -14.14 19.48 7.08
C ILE A 121 -13.99 20.96 6.76
N PRO A 122 -13.96 21.83 7.78
CA PRO A 122 -13.67 23.24 7.59
C PRO A 122 -12.30 23.46 6.95
N GLY A 123 -12.26 24.20 5.83
CA GLY A 123 -11.03 24.48 5.11
C GLY A 123 -10.57 23.33 4.21
N ALA A 124 -11.50 22.43 3.82
CA ALA A 124 -11.23 21.38 2.85
C ALA A 124 -10.52 21.92 1.60
N ARG A 125 -9.48 21.21 1.19
CA ARG A 125 -8.66 21.59 0.05
C ARG A 125 -9.21 20.97 -1.24
N SER A 126 -8.87 21.57 -2.36
CA SER A 126 -9.28 21.06 -3.68
C SER A 126 -8.09 20.81 -4.60
N SER A 127 -6.87 20.99 -4.11
CA SER A 127 -5.67 20.75 -4.91
C SER A 127 -4.48 20.36 -4.05
N TYR A 128 -3.52 19.71 -4.67
CA TYR A 128 -2.23 19.32 -4.06
C TYR A 128 -1.09 19.48 -5.07
N HIS A 129 0.02 20.02 -4.61
CA HIS A 129 1.24 20.15 -5.40
C HIS A 129 2.43 19.64 -4.59
N GLY A 130 2.67 18.33 -4.67
CA GLY A 130 3.78 17.66 -4.03
C GLY A 130 5.03 17.64 -4.90
N ARG A 131 5.98 16.83 -4.47
CA ARG A 131 7.25 16.65 -5.19
C ARG A 131 7.11 15.76 -6.42
N TYR A 132 6.29 14.74 -6.35
CA TYR A 132 6.13 13.72 -7.38
C TYR A 132 4.70 13.63 -7.90
N VAL A 133 3.74 14.11 -7.12
CA VAL A 133 2.31 14.04 -7.41
C VAL A 133 1.71 15.43 -7.43
N SER A 134 0.85 15.69 -8.40
CA SER A 134 0.07 16.91 -8.48
C SER A 134 -1.40 16.58 -8.75
N LEU A 135 -2.29 17.17 -7.97
CA LEU A 135 -3.74 17.12 -8.13
C LEU A 135 -4.23 18.56 -8.31
N PRO A 136 -4.52 19.03 -9.54
CA PRO A 136 -4.91 20.41 -9.78
C PRO A 136 -6.33 20.74 -9.32
N ASN A 137 -7.20 19.72 -9.27
CA ASN A 137 -8.58 19.85 -8.80
C ASN A 137 -9.09 18.50 -8.32
N GLY A 138 -9.69 18.46 -7.14
CA GLY A 138 -10.24 17.24 -6.52
C GLY A 138 -10.94 17.55 -5.21
N SER A 139 -11.42 16.52 -4.54
CA SER A 139 -11.96 16.59 -3.19
C SER A 139 -10.85 16.52 -2.12
N GLU A 140 -11.17 16.85 -0.88
CA GLU A 140 -10.22 16.71 0.24
C GLU A 140 -9.72 15.27 0.40
N THR A 141 -10.58 14.27 0.20
CA THR A 141 -10.20 12.86 0.20
C THR A 141 -9.17 12.55 -0.88
N GLU A 142 -9.35 13.07 -2.09
CA GLU A 142 -8.38 12.89 -3.18
C GLU A 142 -7.06 13.62 -2.89
N VAL A 143 -7.12 14.80 -2.28
CA VAL A 143 -5.93 15.51 -1.78
C VAL A 143 -5.20 14.67 -0.73
N TRP A 144 -5.91 14.09 0.22
CA TRP A 144 -5.34 13.21 1.24
C TRP A 144 -4.62 12.00 0.62
N TRP A 145 -5.22 11.37 -0.39
CA TRP A 145 -4.57 10.28 -1.12
C TRP A 145 -3.37 10.73 -1.94
N ALA A 146 -3.45 11.89 -2.61
CA ALA A 146 -2.32 12.44 -3.36
C ALA A 146 -1.10 12.67 -2.47
N GLU A 147 -1.31 13.17 -1.25
CA GLU A 147 -0.25 13.34 -0.25
C GLU A 147 0.36 11.98 0.17
N ARG A 148 -0.46 10.94 0.33
CA ARG A 148 0.05 9.60 0.70
C ARG A 148 0.83 8.96 -0.42
N ILE A 149 0.37 9.09 -1.67
CA ILE A 149 1.10 8.63 -2.87
C ILE A 149 2.45 9.35 -2.96
N ASP A 150 2.45 10.68 -2.84
CA ASP A 150 3.69 11.47 -2.88
C ASP A 150 4.67 11.04 -1.78
N LYS A 151 4.19 10.77 -0.59
CA LYS A 151 5.00 10.27 0.54
C LYS A 151 5.62 8.91 0.27
N VAL A 152 4.88 7.96 -0.28
CA VAL A 152 5.41 6.63 -0.65
C VAL A 152 6.55 6.79 -1.65
N ILE A 153 6.34 7.56 -2.71
CA ILE A 153 7.37 7.80 -3.73
C ILE A 153 8.57 8.52 -3.11
N ALA A 154 8.33 9.59 -2.37
CA ALA A 154 9.40 10.40 -1.80
C ALA A 154 10.27 9.59 -0.83
N TYR A 155 9.65 8.78 0.03
CA TYR A 155 10.38 7.96 0.99
C TYR A 155 11.21 6.88 0.29
N GLU A 156 10.59 6.05 -0.57
CA GLU A 156 11.31 4.97 -1.25
C GLU A 156 12.42 5.51 -2.16
N ALA A 157 12.14 6.59 -2.90
CA ALA A 157 13.15 7.22 -3.76
C ALA A 157 14.33 7.81 -2.97
N SER A 158 14.07 8.48 -1.86
CA SER A 158 15.13 9.10 -1.05
C SER A 158 15.96 8.09 -0.27
N ARG A 159 15.31 7.03 0.21
CA ARG A 159 15.95 6.03 1.08
C ARG A 159 16.65 4.92 0.30
N TYR A 160 16.04 4.50 -0.81
CA TYR A 160 16.45 3.31 -1.56
C TYR A 160 16.73 3.58 -3.05
N GLY A 161 16.45 4.78 -3.55
CA GLY A 161 16.69 5.13 -4.95
C GLY A 161 15.74 4.43 -5.93
N VAL A 162 14.58 3.98 -5.47
CA VAL A 162 13.63 3.18 -6.26
C VAL A 162 12.34 3.97 -6.50
N PHE A 163 11.79 3.81 -7.71
CA PHE A 163 10.48 4.33 -8.12
C PHE A 163 9.60 3.18 -8.59
N ARG A 164 8.34 3.15 -8.15
CA ARG A 164 7.38 2.11 -8.51
C ARG A 164 6.02 2.71 -8.85
N PRO A 165 5.22 2.02 -9.69
CA PRO A 165 3.80 2.34 -9.83
C PRO A 165 3.08 2.22 -8.50
N ILE A 166 2.11 3.12 -8.28
CA ILE A 166 1.26 3.11 -7.10
C ILE A 166 -0.19 3.15 -7.52
N SER A 167 -1.02 2.36 -6.86
CA SER A 167 -2.48 2.39 -6.96
C SER A 167 -3.07 2.54 -5.57
N VAL A 168 -4.23 3.16 -5.49
CA VAL A 168 -5.06 3.21 -4.28
C VAL A 168 -6.14 2.13 -4.39
N SER A 169 -6.43 1.43 -3.29
CA SER A 169 -7.62 0.56 -3.23
C SER A 169 -8.85 1.44 -3.23
N SER A 170 -9.80 1.17 -4.13
CA SER A 170 -11.01 1.93 -4.31
C SER A 170 -12.24 1.07 -4.03
N TRP A 171 -13.26 1.70 -3.44
CA TRP A 171 -14.61 1.15 -3.38
C TRP A 171 -15.29 1.36 -4.75
N PRO A 172 -16.12 0.43 -5.26
CA PRO A 172 -16.75 0.60 -6.56
C PRO A 172 -17.54 1.90 -6.71
N THR A 173 -18.18 2.37 -5.66
CA THR A 173 -18.95 3.63 -5.66
C THR A 173 -18.10 4.90 -5.76
N LEU A 174 -16.78 4.80 -5.59
CA LEU A 174 -15.83 5.90 -5.80
C LEU A 174 -15.19 5.87 -7.19
N ASP A 175 -15.59 4.92 -8.01
CA ASP A 175 -15.23 4.82 -9.41
C ASP A 175 -15.76 6.07 -10.14
N PRO A 176 -14.96 6.72 -11.03
CA PRO A 176 -15.43 7.88 -11.80
C PRO A 176 -16.48 7.54 -12.86
N LEU A 177 -16.76 6.26 -13.07
CA LEU A 177 -17.77 5.81 -14.01
C LEU A 177 -19.17 5.86 -13.36
N HIS A 178 -20.16 6.30 -14.12
CA HIS A 178 -21.55 6.25 -13.66
C HIS A 178 -22.12 4.85 -13.86
N HIS A 179 -22.45 4.21 -12.76
CA HIS A 179 -23.08 2.87 -12.74
C HIS A 179 -24.57 3.00 -12.42
N PRO A 180 -25.49 2.83 -13.41
CA PRO A 180 -26.93 3.06 -13.18
C PRO A 180 -27.58 2.13 -12.16
N THR A 181 -26.89 1.06 -11.77
CA THR A 181 -27.36 0.05 -10.79
C THR A 181 -26.83 0.29 -9.38
N GLU A 182 -25.95 1.28 -9.21
CA GLU A 182 -25.42 1.71 -7.91
C GLU A 182 -26.22 2.94 -7.48
N GLY A 183 -27.19 2.73 -6.62
CA GLY A 183 -28.04 3.78 -6.06
C GLY A 183 -27.66 4.14 -4.66
#